data_42ca154c4d6beca9c927c8b8ab6b9b44
#
_entry.id   42ca154c4d6beca9c927c8b8ab6b9b44
#
_cell.length_a   1.000
_cell.length_b   1.000
_cell.length_c   1.000
_cell.angle_alpha   90.00
_cell.angle_beta   90.00
_cell.angle_gamma   90.00
#
_symmetry.space_group_name_H-M   'P 1'
#
loop_
_entity.id
_entity.type
_entity.pdbx_description
1 polymer ?
#
loop_
_entity_poly.entity_id
_entity_poly.type
_entity_poly.pdbx_seq_one_letter_code
_entity_poly.pdbx_strand_id
1 'polypeptide(L)'
;MLFRSLHMADVERLLRVLHRLVDAGNTVVVIEHNLDVIAEADWILDLGPEGGEAGGHVVAQGSPEAVAKNSARSHTARILAEFLAEPGRQARLIQRKLRPAAA
;
A
#
# COMPACT_ATOMS: atom_id res chain seq x y z
N MET A 1 -12.20 4.16 -20.08
CA MET A 1 -12.70 2.92 -19.47
C MET A 1 -12.62 3.01 -17.96
N LEU A 2 -13.69 2.63 -17.30
CA LEU A 2 -13.76 2.73 -15.85
C LEU A 2 -13.39 1.39 -15.22
N PHE A 3 -12.32 1.37 -14.43
CA PHE A 3 -11.93 0.18 -13.68
C PHE A 3 -12.50 0.27 -12.27
N ARG A 4 -13.56 -0.46 -12.00
CA ARG A 4 -14.17 -0.47 -10.68
C ARG A 4 -13.51 -1.44 -9.73
N SER A 5 -12.93 -2.49 -10.27
CA SER A 5 -12.20 -3.47 -9.48
C SER A 5 -11.16 -4.14 -10.38
N LEU A 6 -9.99 -4.39 -9.80
CA LEU A 6 -8.97 -5.20 -10.44
C LEU A 6 -9.14 -6.63 -9.95
N HIS A 7 -9.03 -7.60 -10.86
CA HIS A 7 -8.90 -8.98 -10.45
C HIS A 7 -7.56 -9.18 -9.76
N MET A 8 -7.48 -10.15 -8.87
CA MET A 8 -6.25 -10.42 -8.13
C MET A 8 -5.04 -10.62 -9.06
N ALA A 9 -5.23 -11.28 -10.20
CA ALA A 9 -4.16 -11.47 -11.17
C ALA A 9 -3.65 -10.15 -11.75
N ASP A 10 -4.53 -9.18 -11.96
CA ASP A 10 -4.15 -7.86 -12.48
C ASP A 10 -3.40 -7.05 -11.43
N VAL A 11 -3.82 -7.15 -10.17
CA VAL A 11 -3.11 -6.52 -9.05
C VAL A 11 -1.70 -7.08 -8.94
N GLU A 12 -1.54 -8.37 -9.06
CA GLU A 12 -0.21 -9.00 -9.01
C GLU A 12 0.69 -8.57 -10.16
N ARG A 13 0.13 -8.42 -11.36
CA ARG A 13 0.88 -7.90 -12.51
C ARG A 13 1.32 -6.46 -12.27
N LEU A 14 0.41 -5.63 -11.76
CA LEU A 14 0.72 -4.25 -11.43
C LEU A 14 1.85 -4.19 -10.40
N LEU A 15 1.74 -4.96 -9.33
CA LEU A 15 2.77 -5.01 -8.30
C LEU A 15 4.13 -5.43 -8.84
N ARG A 16 4.17 -6.41 -9.75
CA ARG A 16 5.43 -6.82 -10.38
C ARG A 16 6.06 -5.68 -11.18
N VAL A 17 5.25 -4.93 -11.93
CA VAL A 17 5.75 -3.79 -12.69
C VAL A 17 6.29 -2.71 -11.76
N LEU A 18 5.55 -2.38 -10.71
CA LEU A 18 5.98 -1.38 -9.73
C LEU A 18 7.28 -1.79 -9.04
N HIS A 19 7.40 -3.05 -8.64
CA HIS A 19 8.62 -3.55 -8.02
C HIS A 19 9.81 -3.53 -8.97
N ARG A 20 9.60 -3.84 -10.25
CA ARG A 20 10.68 -3.74 -11.24
C ARG A 20 11.18 -2.31 -11.39
N LEU A 21 10.26 -1.34 -11.41
CA LEU A 21 10.65 0.07 -11.50
C LEU A 21 11.47 0.51 -10.31
N VAL A 22 11.06 0.11 -9.11
CA VAL A 22 11.81 0.42 -7.89
C VAL A 22 13.17 -0.27 -7.89
N ASP A 23 13.22 -1.54 -8.23
CA ASP A 23 14.47 -2.31 -8.26
C ASP A 23 15.45 -1.76 -9.30
N ALA A 24 14.95 -1.10 -10.33
CA ALA A 24 15.77 -0.43 -11.35
C ALA A 24 16.31 0.93 -10.89
N GLY A 25 16.00 1.35 -9.66
CA GLY A 25 16.51 2.61 -9.10
C GLY A 25 15.54 3.78 -9.18
N ASN A 26 14.28 3.54 -9.54
CA ASN A 26 13.29 4.60 -9.62
C ASN A 26 12.54 4.76 -8.31
N THR A 27 12.11 6.00 -8.05
CA THR A 27 11.12 6.29 -7.02
C THR A 27 9.75 6.28 -7.67
N VAL A 28 8.82 5.51 -7.12
CA VAL A 28 7.47 5.38 -7.66
C VAL A 28 6.48 5.87 -6.63
N VAL A 29 5.64 6.81 -7.02
CA VAL A 29 4.54 7.32 -6.18
C VAL A 29 3.24 6.84 -6.78
N VAL A 30 2.43 6.19 -5.96
CA VAL A 30 1.15 5.60 -6.39
C VAL A 30 0.03 6.18 -5.53
N ILE A 31 -1.01 6.66 -6.19
CA ILE A 31 -2.23 7.07 -5.50
C ILE A 31 -3.22 5.92 -5.61
N GLU A 32 -3.57 5.32 -4.48
CA GLU A 32 -4.29 4.06 -4.49
C GLU A 32 -5.08 3.84 -3.19
N HIS A 33 -6.17 3.10 -3.28
CA HIS A 33 -6.90 2.61 -2.10
C HIS A 33 -6.98 1.08 -2.04
N ASN A 34 -6.41 0.38 -2.99
CA ASN A 34 -6.35 -1.08 -2.94
C ASN A 34 -5.36 -1.50 -1.87
N LEU A 35 -5.82 -2.25 -0.87
CA LEU A 35 -4.99 -2.62 0.27
C LEU A 35 -3.84 -3.55 -0.10
N ASP A 36 -4.01 -4.39 -1.13
CA ASP A 36 -2.90 -5.22 -1.62
C ASP A 36 -1.75 -4.37 -2.13
N VAL A 37 -2.05 -3.25 -2.78
CA VAL A 37 -1.04 -2.32 -3.29
C VAL A 37 -0.45 -1.51 -2.14
N ILE A 38 -1.29 -0.98 -1.26
CA ILE A 38 -0.85 -0.18 -0.12
C ILE A 38 0.10 -0.97 0.79
N ALA A 39 -0.25 -2.22 1.06
CA ALA A 39 0.55 -3.08 1.93
C ALA A 39 1.93 -3.41 1.36
N GLU A 40 2.12 -3.28 0.06
CA GLU A 40 3.40 -3.51 -0.62
C GLU A 40 4.30 -2.26 -0.64
N ALA A 41 3.79 -1.11 -0.24
CA ALA A 41 4.56 0.13 -0.27
C ALA A 41 5.70 0.09 0.76
N ASP A 42 6.77 0.78 0.45
CA ASP A 42 7.84 1.01 1.42
C ASP A 42 7.46 2.12 2.39
N TRP A 43 6.69 3.10 1.90
CA TRP A 43 6.26 4.24 2.69
C TRP A 43 4.86 4.67 2.27
N ILE A 44 4.02 4.93 3.25
CA ILE A 44 2.65 5.39 3.05
C ILE A 44 2.53 6.82 3.57
N LEU A 45 1.87 7.66 2.78
CA LEU A 45 1.40 8.97 3.22
C LEU A 45 -0.13 8.94 3.19
N ASP A 46 -0.73 8.98 4.35
CA ASP A 46 -2.18 8.99 4.48
C ASP A 46 -2.66 10.40 4.70
N LEU A 47 -3.44 10.90 3.75
CA LEU A 47 -3.98 12.25 3.77
C LEU A 47 -5.44 12.21 4.17
N GLY A 48 -5.81 13.08 5.05
CA GLY A 48 -7.20 13.13 5.45
C GLY A 48 -7.48 14.22 6.48
N PRO A 49 -8.61 14.09 7.17
CA PRO A 49 -9.66 13.09 6.94
C PRO A 49 -10.53 13.36 5.71
N GLU A 50 -10.59 14.63 5.24
CA GLU A 50 -11.48 15.03 4.16
C GLU A 50 -10.78 15.96 3.20
N GLY A 51 -11.39 16.21 2.04
CA GLY A 51 -10.94 17.24 1.12
C GLY A 51 -11.26 18.64 1.62
N GLY A 52 -10.81 19.66 0.88
CA GLY A 52 -11.04 21.05 1.21
C GLY A 52 -10.13 21.58 2.30
N GLU A 53 -10.56 22.60 3.02
CA GLU A 53 -9.73 23.26 4.04
C GLU A 53 -9.42 22.34 5.22
N ALA A 54 -10.33 21.44 5.56
CA ALA A 54 -10.13 20.50 6.64
C ALA A 54 -9.33 19.27 6.23
N GLY A 55 -9.11 19.08 4.93
CA GLY A 55 -8.38 17.93 4.39
C GLY A 55 -6.96 18.26 3.99
N GLY A 56 -6.30 17.29 3.38
CA GLY A 56 -4.95 17.48 2.85
C GLY A 56 -3.85 17.47 3.88
N HIS A 57 -4.15 17.11 5.12
CA HIS A 57 -3.14 16.96 6.15
C HIS A 57 -2.66 15.51 6.20
N VAL A 58 -1.38 15.32 6.49
CA VAL A 58 -0.85 13.98 6.74
C VAL A 58 -1.31 13.53 8.12
N VAL A 59 -2.20 12.53 8.16
CA VAL A 59 -2.71 11.98 9.42
C VAL A 59 -1.92 10.76 9.89
N ALA A 60 -1.21 10.10 8.98
CA ALA A 60 -0.30 9.00 9.30
C ALA A 60 0.72 8.86 8.19
N GLN A 61 1.93 8.45 8.54
CA GLN A 61 2.96 8.15 7.54
C GLN A 61 3.96 7.16 8.11
N GLY A 62 4.56 6.40 7.23
CA GLY A 62 5.56 5.41 7.59
C GLY A 62 5.43 4.14 6.77
N SER A 63 6.12 3.09 7.19
CA SER A 63 5.93 1.76 6.62
C SER A 63 4.48 1.31 6.84
N PRO A 64 3.98 0.32 6.08
CA PRO A 64 2.64 -0.21 6.31
C PRO A 64 2.42 -0.64 7.76
N GLU A 65 3.39 -1.28 8.36
CA GLU A 65 3.32 -1.73 9.75
C GLU A 65 3.25 -0.56 10.73
N ALA A 66 4.03 0.49 10.48
CA ALA A 66 4.01 1.69 11.32
C ALA A 66 2.69 2.45 11.19
N VAL A 67 2.16 2.57 9.97
CA VAL A 67 0.87 3.22 9.74
C VAL A 67 -0.25 2.44 10.42
N ALA A 68 -0.23 1.12 10.35
CA ALA A 68 -1.25 0.27 10.96
C ALA A 68 -1.35 0.48 12.48
N LYS A 69 -0.30 0.91 13.13
CA LYS A 69 -0.31 1.19 14.58
C LYS A 69 -1.04 2.49 14.93
N ASN A 70 -1.33 3.33 13.95
CA ASN A 70 -2.01 4.61 14.14
C ASN A 70 -3.52 4.53 13.91
N SER A 71 -4.14 3.39 14.25
CA SER A 71 -5.55 3.12 13.95
C SER A 71 -6.51 4.11 14.61
N ALA A 72 -6.12 4.76 15.70
CA ALA A 72 -6.95 5.75 16.36
C ALA A 72 -7.06 7.07 15.58
N ARG A 73 -6.10 7.36 14.71
CA ARG A 73 -6.02 8.63 13.97
C ARG A 73 -6.40 8.51 12.50
N SER A 74 -6.41 7.31 11.97
CA SER A 74 -6.55 7.10 10.54
C SER A 74 -7.48 5.95 10.25
N HIS A 75 -8.48 6.21 9.42
CA HIS A 75 -9.39 5.16 8.94
C HIS A 75 -8.62 4.12 8.11
N THR A 76 -7.73 4.60 7.25
CA THR A 76 -6.87 3.73 6.44
C THR A 76 -5.99 2.84 7.32
N ALA A 77 -5.42 3.41 8.39
CA ALA A 77 -4.60 2.65 9.32
C ALA A 77 -5.38 1.51 9.98
N ARG A 78 -6.63 1.77 10.37
CA ARG A 78 -7.47 0.74 10.98
C ARG A 78 -7.76 -0.39 10.00
N ILE A 79 -8.14 -0.06 8.78
CA ILE A 79 -8.42 -1.06 7.74
C ILE A 79 -7.16 -1.83 7.39
N LEU A 80 -6.04 -1.14 7.29
CA LEU A 80 -4.74 -1.76 7.00
C LEU A 80 -4.32 -2.73 8.11
N ALA A 81 -4.56 -2.37 9.37
CA ALA A 81 -4.24 -3.26 10.50
C ALA A 81 -5.04 -4.56 10.41
N GLU A 82 -6.33 -4.48 10.10
CA GLU A 82 -7.17 -5.66 9.91
C GLU A 82 -6.70 -6.50 8.72
N PHE A 83 -6.34 -5.84 7.62
CA PHE A 83 -5.85 -6.50 6.42
C PHE A 83 -4.55 -7.26 6.69
N LEU A 84 -3.60 -6.64 7.37
CA LEU A 84 -2.31 -7.26 7.69
C LEU A 84 -2.43 -8.42 8.69
N ALA A 85 -3.47 -8.39 9.53
CA ALA A 85 -3.71 -9.44 10.51
C ALA A 85 -4.34 -10.70 9.92
N GLU A 86 -4.84 -10.65 8.69
CA GLU A 86 -5.47 -11.82 8.06
C GLU A 86 -4.46 -12.94 7.84
N PRO A 87 -4.83 -14.21 8.14
CA PRO A 87 -3.94 -15.33 7.94
C PRO A 87 -3.45 -15.45 6.49
N GLY A 88 -2.16 -15.71 6.33
CA GLY A 88 -1.54 -15.89 5.03
C GLY A 88 -1.12 -14.62 4.30
N ARG A 89 -1.64 -13.46 4.69
CA ARG A 89 -1.27 -12.21 4.00
C ARG A 89 0.17 -11.81 4.26
N GLN A 90 0.61 -11.89 5.50
CA GLN A 90 1.99 -11.55 5.83
C GLN A 90 2.98 -12.48 5.12
N ALA A 91 2.66 -13.77 5.04
CA ALA A 91 3.52 -14.72 4.34
C ALA A 91 3.66 -14.36 2.87
N ARG A 92 2.58 -13.95 2.21
CA ARG A 92 2.61 -13.53 0.81
C ARG A 92 3.41 -12.25 0.62
N LEU A 93 3.27 -11.29 1.52
CA LEU A 93 4.02 -10.04 1.48
C LEU A 93 5.51 -10.29 1.67
N ILE A 94 5.87 -11.16 2.59
CA ILE A 94 7.27 -11.53 2.82
C ILE A 94 7.85 -12.16 1.56
N GLN A 95 7.14 -13.08 0.92
CA GLN A 95 7.60 -13.70 -0.31
C GLN A 95 7.81 -12.68 -1.44
N ARG A 96 6.88 -11.74 -1.58
CA ARG A 96 7.01 -10.68 -2.60
C ARG A 96 8.23 -9.80 -2.33
N LYS A 97 8.46 -9.44 -1.07
CA LYS A 97 9.59 -8.59 -0.69
C LYS A 97 10.93 -9.29 -0.77
N LEU A 98 10.95 -10.62 -0.68
CA LEU A 98 12.17 -11.42 -0.79
C LEU A 98 12.44 -11.87 -2.22
N ARG A 99 11.66 -11.43 -3.20
CA ARG A 99 11.88 -11.81 -4.60
C ARG A 99 13.27 -11.38 -5.04
N PRO A 100 13.89 -12.12 -5.99
CA PRO A 100 15.18 -11.69 -6.52
C PRO A 100 15.06 -10.32 -7.18
N ALA A 101 16.11 -9.51 -7.05
CA ALA A 101 16.18 -8.25 -7.77
C ALA A 101 16.10 -8.53 -9.27
N ALA A 102 15.45 -7.64 -10.01
CA ALA A 102 15.37 -7.77 -11.47
C ALA A 102 16.77 -7.66 -12.07
N ALA A 103 17.13 -8.66 -12.81
CA ALA A 103 18.42 -8.68 -13.51
C ALA A 103 18.32 -7.88 -14.81
#